data_019a99eded70c95c64d835885b33101e
#
_entry.id   019a99eded70c95c64d835885b33101e
#
_cell.length_a   1.000
_cell.length_b   1.000
_cell.length_c   1.000
_cell.angle_alpha   90.00
_cell.angle_beta   90.00
_cell.angle_gamma   90.00
#
_symmetry.space_group_name_H-M   'P 1'
#
loop_
_entity.id
_entity.type
_entity.pdbx_description
1 polymer ?
#
loop_
_entity_poly.entity_id
_entity_poly.type
_entity_poly.pdbx_seq_one_letter_code
_entity_poly.pdbx_strand_id
1 'polypeptide(L)'
;RKSGIVNISVDLIYGLPNLSMEEWKQHIDTILAMDVQHVSAYCLTIEEKTALHHLVKTEKIVPAGEDDQSEQFIYLIQRLKQAGFNHYEISNFGLPGYEAVHNSNYWKGAHYLGVGPSAHSFDGKSRQWNVSNNIHYLKNFEANSYFEIEHLSTKHRWNELLLTGLRTLYGV
;
A
#
# COMPACT_ATOMS: atom_id res chain seq x y z
N ARG A 1 3.59 23.21 -4.25
CA ARG A 1 2.75 24.36 -3.83
C ARG A 1 2.93 25.60 -4.71
N LYS A 2 4.15 25.94 -5.13
CA LYS A 2 4.36 27.03 -6.10
C LYS A 2 3.61 26.84 -7.42
N SER A 3 3.29 25.58 -7.77
CA SER A 3 2.52 25.20 -8.97
C SER A 3 1.00 25.18 -8.74
N GLY A 4 0.50 25.62 -7.60
CA GLY A 4 -0.94 25.60 -7.26
C GLY A 4 -1.47 24.28 -6.72
N ILE A 5 -0.64 23.23 -6.63
CA ILE A 5 -1.03 21.95 -6.03
C ILE A 5 -0.96 22.04 -4.51
N VAL A 6 -2.10 21.89 -3.84
CA VAL A 6 -2.21 22.03 -2.37
C VAL A 6 -2.49 20.71 -1.67
N ASN A 7 -3.13 19.75 -2.34
CA ASN A 7 -3.39 18.42 -1.80
C ASN A 7 -2.26 17.47 -2.23
N ILE A 8 -1.42 17.10 -1.28
CA ILE A 8 -0.19 16.32 -1.52
C ILE A 8 -0.20 15.10 -0.60
N SER A 9 0.07 13.95 -1.19
CA SER A 9 0.39 12.71 -0.48
C SER A 9 1.88 12.42 -0.57
N VAL A 10 2.45 11.89 0.50
CA VAL A 10 3.85 11.43 0.56
C VAL A 10 3.89 9.99 0.99
N ASP A 11 4.68 9.18 0.29
CA ASP A 11 4.90 7.79 0.65
C ASP A 11 6.18 7.65 1.46
N LEU A 12 6.11 6.92 2.56
CA LEU A 12 7.24 6.55 3.41
C LEU A 12 7.43 5.03 3.40
N ILE A 13 8.65 4.61 3.53
CA ILE A 13 9.00 3.20 3.73
C ILE A 13 9.78 3.07 5.04
N TYR A 14 9.29 2.24 5.97
CA TYR A 14 9.98 1.88 7.20
C TYR A 14 10.46 0.42 7.17
N GLY A 15 11.21 0.01 8.18
CA GLY A 15 11.82 -1.31 8.18
C GLY A 15 12.95 -1.46 7.17
N LEU A 16 13.55 -0.37 6.74
CA LEU A 16 14.73 -0.39 5.85
C LEU A 16 15.94 -0.94 6.62
N PRO A 17 16.81 -1.72 5.95
CA PRO A 17 18.08 -2.10 6.54
C PRO A 17 18.87 -0.89 7.03
N ASN A 18 19.41 -0.96 8.22
CA ASN A 18 20.19 0.09 8.88
C ASN A 18 19.45 1.42 9.14
N LEU A 19 18.15 1.49 8.98
CA LEU A 19 17.38 2.67 9.37
C LEU A 19 17.24 2.72 10.89
N SER A 20 17.97 3.64 11.51
CA SER A 20 17.87 3.87 12.94
C SER A 20 16.53 4.55 13.31
N MET A 21 16.09 4.36 14.56
CA MET A 21 14.90 5.04 15.08
C MET A 21 15.04 6.57 15.04
N GLU A 22 16.25 7.09 15.24
CA GLU A 22 16.50 8.54 15.19
C GLU A 22 16.33 9.10 13.77
N GLU A 23 16.88 8.43 12.76
CA GLU A 23 16.67 8.80 11.35
C GLU A 23 15.19 8.69 10.96
N TRP A 24 14.50 7.64 11.44
CA TRP A 24 13.07 7.49 11.20
C TRP A 24 12.25 8.65 11.75
N LYS A 25 12.54 9.10 12.96
CA LYS A 25 11.92 10.29 13.57
C LYS A 25 12.17 11.53 12.72
N GLN A 26 13.39 11.73 12.24
CA GLN A 26 13.74 12.86 11.37
C GLN A 26 12.98 12.83 10.05
N HIS A 27 12.79 11.64 9.45
CA HIS A 27 11.98 11.48 8.23
C HIS A 27 10.53 11.94 8.47
N ILE A 28 9.90 11.48 9.57
CA ILE A 28 8.53 11.87 9.90
C ILE A 28 8.42 13.37 10.18
N ASP A 29 9.33 13.94 10.94
CA ASP A 29 9.32 15.39 11.23
C ASP A 29 9.54 16.21 9.95
N THR A 30 10.37 15.72 9.03
CA THR A 30 10.59 16.37 7.73
C THR A 30 9.30 16.42 6.91
N ILE A 31 8.55 15.32 6.81
CA ILE A 31 7.28 15.33 6.05
C ILE A 31 6.21 16.19 6.72
N LEU A 32 6.17 16.20 8.06
CA LEU A 32 5.26 17.09 8.80
C LEU A 32 5.58 18.57 8.54
N ALA A 33 6.86 18.94 8.45
CA ALA A 33 7.28 20.29 8.09
C ALA A 33 6.93 20.68 6.64
N MET A 34 6.67 19.71 5.76
CA MET A 34 6.20 19.97 4.39
C MET A 34 4.71 20.32 4.33
N ASP A 35 3.96 20.22 5.44
CA ASP A 35 2.53 20.53 5.55
C ASP A 35 1.70 19.73 4.54
N VAL A 36 1.98 18.41 4.43
CA VAL A 36 1.24 17.47 3.58
C VAL A 36 -0.08 17.07 4.21
N GLN A 37 -1.05 16.69 3.39
CA GLN A 37 -2.40 16.34 3.83
C GLN A 37 -2.59 14.85 4.01
N HIS A 38 -1.71 14.04 3.41
CA HIS A 38 -1.82 12.58 3.42
C HIS A 38 -0.43 11.94 3.46
N VAL A 39 -0.33 10.82 4.16
CA VAL A 39 0.89 10.00 4.26
C VAL A 39 0.51 8.54 4.06
N SER A 40 1.19 7.86 3.14
CA SER A 40 1.19 6.40 3.06
C SER A 40 2.50 5.89 3.65
N ALA A 41 2.45 4.89 4.52
CA ALA A 41 3.65 4.33 5.12
C ALA A 41 3.63 2.80 5.01
N TYR A 42 4.64 2.26 4.35
CA TYR A 42 4.75 0.84 4.06
C TYR A 42 5.95 0.23 4.77
N CYS A 43 5.75 -0.95 5.38
CA CYS A 43 6.86 -1.76 5.82
C CYS A 43 7.60 -2.34 4.62
N LEU A 44 8.92 -2.26 4.59
CA LEU A 44 9.71 -2.87 3.52
C LEU A 44 9.48 -4.37 3.49
N THR A 45 9.00 -4.88 2.35
CA THR A 45 8.89 -6.31 2.07
C THR A 45 10.01 -6.73 1.13
N ILE A 46 10.68 -7.83 1.46
CA ILE A 46 11.77 -8.36 0.65
C ILE A 46 11.20 -9.38 -0.33
N GLU A 47 10.84 -8.92 -1.51
CA GLU A 47 10.26 -9.75 -2.56
C GLU A 47 11.29 -10.67 -3.21
N GLU A 48 10.92 -11.94 -3.43
CA GLU A 48 11.74 -12.92 -4.14
C GLU A 48 12.14 -12.41 -5.53
N LYS A 49 13.30 -12.86 -6.00
CA LYS A 49 13.87 -12.52 -7.33
C LYS A 49 14.24 -11.04 -7.50
N THR A 50 14.29 -10.25 -6.42
CA THR A 50 14.80 -8.88 -6.43
C THR A 50 16.29 -8.83 -6.08
N ALA A 51 16.96 -7.73 -6.43
CA ALA A 51 18.33 -7.49 -6.03
C ALA A 51 18.51 -7.47 -4.51
N LEU A 52 17.55 -6.87 -3.79
CA LEU A 52 17.54 -6.82 -2.33
C LEU A 52 17.47 -8.23 -1.73
N HIS A 53 16.56 -9.09 -2.23
CA HIS A 53 16.49 -10.49 -1.80
C HIS A 53 17.81 -11.22 -1.99
N HIS A 54 18.50 -11.01 -3.10
CA HIS A 54 19.82 -11.60 -3.35
C HIS A 54 20.86 -11.11 -2.34
N LEU A 55 20.88 -9.82 -2.02
CA LEU A 55 21.82 -9.23 -1.05
C LEU A 55 21.56 -9.76 0.37
N VAL A 56 20.32 -9.91 0.77
CA VAL A 56 19.95 -10.50 2.06
C VAL A 56 20.33 -11.99 2.10
N LYS A 57 19.99 -12.75 1.07
CA LYS A 57 20.31 -14.18 0.97
C LYS A 57 21.83 -14.46 0.99
N THR A 58 22.62 -13.53 0.50
CA THR A 58 24.08 -13.60 0.50
C THR A 58 24.72 -12.91 1.71
N GLU A 59 23.92 -12.58 2.72
CA GLU A 59 24.36 -11.95 3.99
C GLU A 59 25.10 -10.61 3.81
N LYS A 60 24.95 -9.96 2.66
CA LYS A 60 25.55 -8.63 2.40
C LYS A 60 24.74 -7.49 3.03
N ILE A 61 23.47 -7.72 3.26
CA ILE A 61 22.55 -6.81 3.95
C ILE A 61 21.79 -7.60 5.00
N VAL A 62 21.72 -7.05 6.21
CA VAL A 62 20.88 -7.57 7.29
C VAL A 62 19.56 -6.80 7.25
N PRO A 63 18.40 -7.48 7.10
CA PRO A 63 17.10 -6.81 7.15
C PRO A 63 16.84 -6.26 8.56
N ALA A 64 15.96 -5.27 8.66
CA ALA A 64 15.48 -4.79 9.94
C ALA A 64 14.73 -5.91 10.69
N GLY A 65 14.94 -6.00 11.99
CA GLY A 65 14.23 -6.94 12.85
C GLY A 65 12.73 -6.61 12.97
N GLU A 66 11.91 -7.61 13.30
CA GLU A 66 10.47 -7.41 13.49
C GLU A 66 10.17 -6.42 14.64
N ASP A 67 10.99 -6.44 15.69
CA ASP A 67 10.86 -5.51 16.81
C ASP A 67 11.13 -4.08 16.38
N ASP A 68 12.19 -3.84 15.59
CA ASP A 68 12.52 -2.52 15.04
C ASP A 68 11.40 -2.01 14.12
N GLN A 69 10.87 -2.87 13.24
CA GLN A 69 9.76 -2.53 12.36
C GLN A 69 8.51 -2.16 13.16
N SER A 70 8.21 -2.92 14.21
CA SER A 70 7.07 -2.67 15.09
C SER A 70 7.23 -1.36 15.86
N GLU A 71 8.42 -1.08 16.40
CA GLU A 71 8.71 0.17 17.12
C GLU A 71 8.59 1.38 16.18
N GLN A 72 9.14 1.30 14.97
CA GLN A 72 9.02 2.34 13.96
C GLN A 72 7.56 2.60 13.59
N PHE A 73 6.75 1.56 13.44
CA PHE A 73 5.32 1.70 13.12
C PHE A 73 4.53 2.31 14.27
N ILE A 74 4.74 1.87 15.50
CA ILE A 74 4.08 2.44 16.68
C ILE A 74 4.41 3.93 16.84
N TYR A 75 5.67 4.30 16.68
CA TYR A 75 6.09 5.69 16.71
C TYR A 75 5.41 6.53 15.63
N LEU A 76 5.36 6.02 14.40
CA LEU A 76 4.67 6.69 13.28
C LEU A 76 3.20 6.99 13.62
N ILE A 77 2.46 5.98 14.10
CA ILE A 77 1.05 6.14 14.48
C ILE A 77 0.89 7.25 15.53
N GLN A 78 1.70 7.20 16.58
CA GLN A 78 1.63 8.18 17.66
C GLN A 78 1.95 9.60 17.17
N ARG A 79 3.00 9.75 16.38
CA ARG A 79 3.49 11.04 15.89
C ARG A 79 2.53 11.68 14.90
N LEU A 80 1.99 10.91 13.95
CA LEU A 80 0.99 11.41 13.00
C LEU A 80 -0.34 11.74 13.68
N LYS A 81 -0.78 10.92 14.65
CA LYS A 81 -1.97 11.22 15.45
C LYS A 81 -1.81 12.54 16.22
N GLN A 82 -0.66 12.78 16.84
CA GLN A 82 -0.35 14.06 17.51
C GLN A 82 -0.39 15.25 16.55
N ALA A 83 -0.04 15.04 15.28
CA ALA A 83 -0.11 16.04 14.21
C ALA A 83 -1.52 16.17 13.58
N GLY A 84 -2.53 15.49 14.10
CA GLY A 84 -3.93 15.61 13.65
C GLY A 84 -4.33 14.69 12.50
N PHE A 85 -3.48 13.73 12.11
CA PHE A 85 -3.83 12.74 11.10
C PHE A 85 -4.71 11.62 11.67
N ASN A 86 -5.69 11.19 10.91
CA ASN A 86 -6.45 9.98 11.13
C ASN A 86 -5.71 8.79 10.53
N HIS A 87 -5.45 7.74 11.32
CA HIS A 87 -5.02 6.44 10.84
C HIS A 87 -6.25 5.67 10.37
N TYR A 88 -6.65 5.82 9.10
CA TYR A 88 -7.93 5.33 8.63
C TYR A 88 -7.88 3.91 8.04
N GLU A 89 -6.69 3.45 7.66
CA GLU A 89 -6.41 2.05 7.32
C GLU A 89 -4.91 1.75 7.57
N ILE A 90 -4.53 0.49 7.47
CA ILE A 90 -3.26 -0.03 8.00
C ILE A 90 -2.01 0.74 7.58
N SER A 91 -1.96 1.26 6.35
CA SER A 91 -0.79 1.94 5.79
C SER A 91 -1.00 3.44 5.53
N ASN A 92 -2.23 3.94 5.70
CA ASN A 92 -2.57 5.29 5.26
C ASN A 92 -3.10 6.18 6.39
N PHE A 93 -2.61 7.41 6.36
CA PHE A 93 -2.90 8.46 7.33
C PHE A 93 -3.32 9.72 6.57
N GLY A 94 -4.44 10.32 6.92
CA GLY A 94 -4.94 11.55 6.30
C GLY A 94 -5.40 12.57 7.33
N LEU A 95 -5.19 13.85 7.06
CA LEU A 95 -5.94 14.88 7.77
C LEU A 95 -7.44 14.68 7.51
N PRO A 96 -8.33 15.09 8.43
CA PRO A 96 -9.77 14.94 8.24
C PRO A 96 -10.23 15.47 6.87
N GLY A 97 -10.88 14.61 6.08
CA GLY A 97 -11.36 14.91 4.73
C GLY A 97 -10.32 14.77 3.61
N TYR A 98 -9.10 14.30 3.94
CA TYR A 98 -8.04 14.04 2.96
C TYR A 98 -7.69 12.55 2.82
N GLU A 99 -8.57 11.67 3.29
CA GLU A 99 -8.41 10.23 3.08
C GLU A 99 -8.42 9.92 1.57
N ALA A 100 -7.49 9.08 1.13
CA ALA A 100 -7.35 8.72 -0.28
C ALA A 100 -8.58 7.94 -0.76
N VAL A 101 -9.42 8.56 -1.59
CA VAL A 101 -10.66 7.97 -2.11
C VAL A 101 -10.36 6.68 -2.88
N HIS A 102 -9.31 6.68 -3.70
CA HIS A 102 -8.91 5.50 -4.46
C HIS A 102 -8.58 4.31 -3.56
N ASN A 103 -7.72 4.50 -2.55
CA ASN A 103 -7.34 3.43 -1.61
C ASN A 103 -8.54 2.97 -0.77
N SER A 104 -9.37 3.90 -0.31
CA SER A 104 -10.58 3.60 0.47
C SER A 104 -11.57 2.75 -0.32
N ASN A 105 -11.66 2.91 -1.63
CA ASN A 105 -12.56 2.14 -2.48
C ASN A 105 -12.22 0.65 -2.53
N TYR A 106 -10.94 0.27 -2.47
CA TYR A 106 -10.55 -1.14 -2.37
C TYR A 106 -11.07 -1.78 -1.08
N TRP A 107 -10.95 -1.07 0.04
CA TRP A 107 -11.42 -1.56 1.34
C TRP A 107 -12.94 -1.66 1.43
N LYS A 108 -13.66 -0.81 0.70
CA LYS A 108 -15.13 -0.80 0.61
C LYS A 108 -15.69 -1.78 -0.41
N GLY A 109 -14.84 -2.53 -1.10
CA GLY A 109 -15.27 -3.47 -2.15
C GLY A 109 -15.92 -2.79 -3.36
N ALA A 110 -15.52 -1.55 -3.67
CA ALA A 110 -15.99 -0.87 -4.87
C ALA A 110 -15.51 -1.59 -6.13
N HIS A 111 -16.33 -1.54 -7.19
CA HIS A 111 -15.94 -2.08 -8.48
C HIS A 111 -14.84 -1.22 -9.11
N TYR A 112 -13.88 -1.87 -9.76
CA TYR A 112 -12.81 -1.17 -10.48
C TYR A 112 -12.40 -1.93 -11.73
N LEU A 113 -11.92 -1.20 -12.72
CA LEU A 113 -11.38 -1.70 -13.98
C LEU A 113 -9.89 -1.44 -14.05
N GLY A 114 -9.11 -2.51 -14.20
CA GLY A 114 -7.68 -2.46 -14.42
C GLY A 114 -7.33 -2.40 -15.91
N VAL A 115 -6.52 -1.45 -16.29
CA VAL A 115 -6.05 -1.24 -17.67
C VAL A 115 -4.54 -1.44 -17.73
N GLY A 116 -4.09 -2.25 -18.67
CA GLY A 116 -2.68 -2.55 -18.89
C GLY A 116 -2.22 -3.89 -18.29
N PRO A 117 -0.96 -4.29 -18.56
CA PRO A 117 -0.36 -5.51 -18.03
C PRO A 117 -0.36 -5.52 -16.50
N SER A 118 -0.56 -6.69 -15.91
CA SER A 118 -0.68 -6.92 -14.46
C SER A 118 -1.85 -6.21 -13.77
N ALA A 119 -2.65 -5.40 -14.45
CA ALA A 119 -3.73 -4.67 -13.83
C ALA A 119 -4.87 -5.60 -13.42
N HIS A 120 -5.47 -5.32 -12.26
CA HIS A 120 -6.58 -6.09 -11.71
C HIS A 120 -7.90 -5.36 -11.92
N SER A 121 -8.98 -6.13 -12.09
CA SER A 121 -10.37 -5.63 -12.13
C SER A 121 -11.21 -6.41 -11.12
N PHE A 122 -12.28 -5.77 -10.64
CA PHE A 122 -13.23 -6.38 -9.72
C PHE A 122 -14.64 -5.87 -9.98
N ASP A 123 -15.61 -6.79 -10.10
CA ASP A 123 -17.02 -6.50 -10.38
C ASP A 123 -17.98 -6.87 -9.22
N GLY A 124 -17.43 -7.14 -8.03
CA GLY A 124 -18.20 -7.58 -6.86
C GLY A 124 -18.47 -9.09 -6.82
N LYS A 125 -18.24 -9.84 -7.90
CA LYS A 125 -18.48 -11.31 -8.01
C LYS A 125 -17.25 -12.05 -8.51
N SER A 126 -16.44 -11.39 -9.31
CA SER A 126 -15.21 -11.96 -9.87
C SER A 126 -14.06 -10.97 -9.77
N ARG A 127 -12.85 -11.51 -9.73
CA ARG A 127 -11.61 -10.78 -9.86
C ARG A 127 -10.90 -11.23 -11.13
N GLN A 128 -10.43 -10.26 -11.90
CA GLN A 128 -9.67 -10.49 -13.11
C GLN A 128 -8.28 -9.88 -12.92
N TRP A 129 -7.25 -10.50 -13.47
CA TRP A 129 -5.92 -9.90 -13.59
C TRP A 129 -5.35 -10.13 -14.98
N ASN A 130 -4.79 -9.08 -15.52
CA ASN A 130 -4.19 -9.13 -16.84
C ASN A 130 -2.80 -9.78 -16.79
N VAL A 131 -2.39 -10.44 -17.87
CA VAL A 131 -1.04 -11.01 -17.98
C VAL A 131 0.02 -9.93 -17.76
N SER A 132 1.10 -10.27 -17.04
CA SER A 132 2.14 -9.30 -16.66
C SER A 132 3.10 -8.95 -17.80
N ASN A 133 3.24 -9.80 -18.80
CA ASN A 133 4.14 -9.60 -19.91
C ASN A 133 3.53 -8.66 -20.96
N ASN A 134 4.17 -7.52 -21.22
CA ASN A 134 3.69 -6.49 -22.15
C ASN A 134 3.45 -7.03 -23.56
N ILE A 135 4.33 -7.90 -24.06
CA ILE A 135 4.23 -8.47 -25.41
C ILE A 135 3.05 -9.42 -25.49
N HIS A 136 2.86 -10.27 -24.48
CA HIS A 136 1.73 -11.19 -24.42
C HIS A 136 0.41 -10.43 -24.24
N TYR A 137 0.40 -9.38 -23.42
CA TYR A 137 -0.79 -8.53 -23.25
C TYR A 137 -1.23 -7.95 -24.60
N LEU A 138 -0.31 -7.32 -25.35
CA LEU A 138 -0.62 -6.71 -26.65
C LEU A 138 -1.04 -7.75 -27.69
N LYS A 139 -0.33 -8.88 -27.79
CA LYS A 139 -0.65 -9.94 -28.77
C LYS A 139 -2.02 -10.58 -28.56
N ASN A 140 -2.42 -10.72 -27.30
CA ASN A 140 -3.64 -11.41 -26.93
C ASN A 140 -4.84 -10.48 -26.69
N PHE A 141 -4.63 -9.17 -26.82
CA PHE A 141 -5.66 -8.18 -26.54
C PHE A 141 -6.89 -8.35 -27.47
N GLU A 142 -6.67 -8.45 -28.79
CA GLU A 142 -7.74 -8.62 -29.76
C GLU A 142 -8.47 -9.96 -29.61
N ALA A 143 -7.75 -11.02 -29.20
CA ALA A 143 -8.32 -12.33 -28.95
C ALA A 143 -9.03 -12.45 -27.60
N ASN A 144 -9.05 -11.39 -26.80
CA ASN A 144 -9.62 -11.34 -25.44
C ASN A 144 -9.10 -12.46 -24.52
N SER A 145 -7.82 -12.83 -24.68
CA SER A 145 -7.14 -13.90 -23.92
C SER A 145 -5.93 -13.39 -23.13
N TYR A 146 -5.95 -12.11 -22.79
CA TYR A 146 -4.89 -11.40 -22.07
C TYR A 146 -5.07 -11.37 -20.54
N PHE A 147 -6.07 -12.04 -20.02
CA PHE A 147 -6.38 -12.04 -18.59
C PHE A 147 -6.76 -13.43 -18.07
N GLU A 148 -6.70 -13.57 -16.76
CA GLU A 148 -7.27 -14.67 -15.99
C GLU A 148 -8.41 -14.15 -15.12
N ILE A 149 -9.36 -15.01 -14.78
CA ILE A 149 -10.54 -14.65 -13.97
C ILE A 149 -10.76 -15.68 -12.86
N GLU A 150 -11.04 -15.17 -11.65
CA GLU A 150 -11.48 -15.96 -10.50
C GLU A 150 -12.91 -15.57 -10.12
N HIS A 151 -13.80 -16.56 -10.02
CA HIS A 151 -15.15 -16.35 -9.50
C HIS A 151 -15.17 -16.54 -7.99
N LEU A 152 -15.58 -15.50 -7.27
CA LEU A 152 -15.54 -15.46 -5.82
C LEU A 152 -16.77 -16.20 -5.23
N SER A 153 -16.53 -17.26 -4.49
CA SER A 153 -17.56 -17.94 -3.70
C SER A 153 -18.02 -17.07 -2.53
N THR A 154 -19.17 -17.39 -1.95
CA THR A 154 -19.66 -16.73 -0.73
C THR A 154 -18.62 -16.81 0.40
N LYS A 155 -17.91 -17.95 0.54
CA LYS A 155 -16.85 -18.14 1.53
C LYS A 155 -15.67 -17.19 1.27
N HIS A 156 -15.24 -17.04 0.00
CA HIS A 156 -14.17 -16.10 -0.37
C HIS A 156 -14.55 -14.66 0.02
N ARG A 157 -15.77 -14.26 -0.33
CA ARG A 157 -16.27 -12.90 -0.01
C ARG A 157 -16.37 -12.63 1.50
N TRP A 158 -16.79 -13.61 2.29
CA TRP A 158 -16.80 -13.50 3.75
C TRP A 158 -15.39 -13.34 4.32
N ASN A 159 -14.45 -14.16 3.87
CA ASN A 159 -13.06 -14.06 4.32
C ASN A 159 -12.45 -12.71 3.94
N GLU A 160 -12.70 -12.22 2.74
CA GLU A 160 -12.23 -10.90 2.31
C GLU A 160 -12.86 -9.77 3.13
N LEU A 161 -14.16 -9.83 3.41
CA LEU A 161 -14.84 -8.84 4.25
C LEU A 161 -14.19 -8.73 5.64
N LEU A 162 -13.94 -9.88 6.28
CA LEU A 162 -13.26 -9.90 7.57
C LEU A 162 -11.83 -9.34 7.46
N LEU A 163 -11.08 -9.78 6.47
CA LEU A 163 -9.68 -9.41 6.28
C LEU A 163 -9.52 -7.92 5.97
N THR A 164 -10.38 -7.37 5.12
CA THR A 164 -10.35 -5.95 4.76
C THR A 164 -10.91 -5.07 5.87
N GLY A 165 -12.03 -5.45 6.49
CA GLY A 165 -12.65 -4.68 7.56
C GLY A 165 -11.73 -4.52 8.77
N LEU A 166 -11.05 -5.59 9.19
CA LEU A 166 -10.09 -5.53 10.31
C LEU A 166 -8.85 -4.65 10.04
N ARG A 167 -8.63 -4.24 8.79
CA ARG A 167 -7.52 -3.35 8.40
C ARG A 167 -7.89 -1.88 8.32
N THR A 168 -9.15 -1.56 8.58
CA THR A 168 -9.66 -0.19 8.51
C THR A 168 -10.20 0.30 9.85
N LEU A 169 -10.30 1.61 10.00
CA LEU A 169 -10.92 2.23 11.17
C LEU A 169 -12.42 1.85 11.34
N TYR A 170 -13.07 1.43 10.27
CA TYR A 170 -14.50 1.17 10.24
C TYR A 170 -14.89 -0.23 10.77
N GLY A 171 -13.90 -1.17 10.79
CA GLY A 171 -14.14 -2.54 11.22
C GLY A 171 -14.95 -3.37 10.21
N VAL A 172 -15.63 -4.41 10.72
CA VAL A 172 -16.45 -5.35 9.94
C VAL A 172 -17.92 -5.16 10.32
#